data_ee8b500fff204e2cd4a6556e8bf15054
#
_entry.id   ee8b500fff204e2cd4a6556e8bf15054
#
_cell.length_a   1.000
_cell.length_b   1.000
_cell.length_c   1.000
_cell.angle_alpha   90.00
_cell.angle_beta   90.00
_cell.angle_gamma   90.00
#
_symmetry.space_group_name_H-M   'P 1'
#
loop_
_entity.id
_entity.type
_entity.pdbx_description
1 polymer ?
#
loop_
_entity_poly.entity_id
_entity_poly.type
_entity_poly.pdbx_seq_one_letter_code
_entity_poly.pdbx_strand_id
1 'polypeptide(L)'
;MKQILLVFALFVFINNYAQTSVKFTKVAHNFGKIIQNKPATYEFLFTNSGTKPLVIETATAECGCTTPVYTKFPIPKGKTEKIKVTYNAANKGSFKKSVTVKFANVAEPTILVIDGDVIATKK
;
A
#
# COMPACT_ATOMS: atom_id res chain seq x y z
N MET A 1 -7.20 43.82 48.85
CA MET A 1 -7.34 42.40 48.42
C MET A 1 -6.97 42.29 46.98
N LYS A 2 -5.85 41.66 46.71
CA LYS A 2 -5.42 41.41 45.36
C LYS A 2 -6.04 40.09 44.89
N GLN A 3 -6.94 40.17 43.93
CA GLN A 3 -7.41 38.96 43.26
C GLN A 3 -6.39 38.56 42.24
N ILE A 4 -5.76 37.43 42.45
CA ILE A 4 -4.88 36.81 41.47
C ILE A 4 -5.77 36.07 40.49
N LEU A 5 -5.97 36.63 39.32
CA LEU A 5 -6.60 35.95 38.20
C LEU A 5 -5.58 34.94 37.67
N LEU A 6 -5.75 33.69 38.08
CA LEU A 6 -5.06 32.57 37.49
C LEU A 6 -5.68 32.32 36.11
N VAL A 7 -5.06 32.90 35.09
CA VAL A 7 -5.37 32.54 33.72
C VAL A 7 -4.77 31.14 33.49
N PHE A 8 -5.62 30.14 33.65
CA PHE A 8 -5.28 28.79 33.22
C PHE A 8 -5.25 28.80 31.69
N ALA A 9 -4.06 28.99 31.14
CA ALA A 9 -3.85 28.78 29.69
C ALA A 9 -4.07 27.30 29.43
N LEU A 10 -5.25 26.97 28.89
CA LEU A 10 -5.56 25.65 28.39
C LEU A 10 -4.69 25.42 27.17
N PHE A 11 -3.54 24.81 27.38
CA PHE A 11 -2.72 24.30 26.27
C PHE A 11 -3.51 23.15 25.62
N VAL A 12 -4.29 23.49 24.61
CA VAL A 12 -4.86 22.48 23.72
C VAL A 12 -3.70 21.92 22.92
N PHE A 13 -3.19 20.79 23.34
CA PHE A 13 -2.31 19.99 22.50
C PHE A 13 -3.13 19.53 21.30
N ILE A 14 -3.03 20.27 20.19
CA ILE A 14 -3.54 19.80 18.91
C ILE A 14 -2.58 18.69 18.50
N ASN A 15 -2.97 17.46 18.78
CA ASN A 15 -2.29 16.31 18.20
C ASN A 15 -2.55 16.37 16.70
N ASN A 16 -1.63 17.00 15.96
CA ASN A 16 -1.59 16.86 14.53
C ASN A 16 -1.14 15.43 14.22
N TYR A 17 -2.09 14.50 14.19
CA TYR A 17 -1.85 13.22 13.55
C TYR A 17 -1.58 13.55 12.09
N ALA A 18 -0.35 13.26 11.63
CA ALA A 18 -0.04 13.32 10.22
C ALA A 18 -1.06 12.44 9.49
N GLN A 19 -2.00 13.05 8.79
CA GLN A 19 -2.98 12.31 8.01
C GLN A 19 -2.21 11.64 6.88
N THR A 20 -2.25 10.31 6.87
CA THR A 20 -1.72 9.56 5.75
C THR A 20 -2.40 10.05 4.49
N SER A 21 -1.62 10.52 3.53
CA SER A 21 -2.13 11.05 2.27
C SER A 21 -2.57 9.97 1.28
N VAL A 22 -2.47 8.72 1.67
CA VAL A 22 -2.77 7.55 0.84
C VAL A 22 -3.76 6.66 1.54
N LYS A 23 -4.81 6.26 0.81
CA LYS A 23 -5.80 5.32 1.32
C LYS A 23 -5.93 4.14 0.37
N PHE A 24 -5.51 2.96 0.81
CA PHE A 24 -5.69 1.72 0.06
C PHE A 24 -7.05 1.10 0.35
N THR A 25 -7.71 0.58 -0.68
CA THR A 25 -8.96 -0.19 -0.53
C THR A 25 -8.69 -1.51 0.16
N LYS A 26 -7.62 -2.19 -0.26
CA LYS A 26 -7.10 -3.42 0.34
C LYS A 26 -5.58 -3.42 0.25
N VAL A 27 -4.93 -4.01 1.24
CA VAL A 27 -3.47 -4.19 1.27
C VAL A 27 -3.06 -5.65 1.20
N ALA A 28 -4.02 -6.57 1.11
CA ALA A 28 -3.78 -7.99 1.02
C ALA A 28 -4.77 -8.64 0.05
N HIS A 29 -4.29 -9.63 -0.71
CA HIS A 29 -5.12 -10.41 -1.62
C HIS A 29 -4.71 -11.87 -1.60
N ASN A 30 -5.70 -12.77 -1.47
CA ASN A 30 -5.51 -14.20 -1.58
C ASN A 30 -6.02 -14.67 -2.94
N PHE A 31 -5.12 -15.22 -3.76
CA PHE A 31 -5.48 -15.77 -5.08
C PHE A 31 -6.20 -17.11 -4.99
N GLY A 32 -6.17 -17.77 -3.83
CA GLY A 32 -6.65 -19.13 -3.72
C GLY A 32 -5.73 -20.09 -4.46
N LYS A 33 -6.31 -21.12 -5.08
CA LYS A 33 -5.57 -22.10 -5.90
C LYS A 33 -5.35 -21.53 -7.29
N ILE A 34 -4.08 -21.47 -7.70
CA ILE A 34 -3.67 -21.02 -9.03
C ILE A 34 -2.83 -22.10 -9.69
N ILE A 35 -2.78 -22.07 -11.01
CA ILE A 35 -2.08 -23.09 -11.81
C ILE A 35 -0.62 -22.74 -11.96
N GLN A 36 0.26 -23.72 -11.76
CA GLN A 36 1.70 -23.55 -11.98
C GLN A 36 2.01 -23.02 -13.38
N ASN A 37 2.95 -22.07 -13.42
CA ASN A 37 3.40 -21.38 -14.64
C ASN A 37 2.36 -20.51 -15.34
N LYS A 38 1.21 -20.28 -14.68
CA LYS A 38 0.24 -19.27 -15.10
C LYS A 38 0.31 -18.09 -14.15
N PRO A 39 0.88 -16.94 -14.58
CA PRO A 39 0.97 -15.78 -13.71
C PRO A 39 -0.38 -15.31 -13.21
N ALA A 40 -0.43 -14.92 -11.95
CA ALA A 40 -1.62 -14.38 -11.31
C ALA A 40 -1.41 -12.90 -11.00
N THR A 41 -2.39 -12.07 -11.32
CA THR A 41 -2.29 -10.63 -11.20
C THR A 41 -3.43 -10.07 -10.36
N TYR A 42 -3.11 -9.13 -9.48
CA TYR A 42 -4.08 -8.37 -8.71
C TYR A 42 -3.74 -6.88 -8.73
N GLU A 43 -4.76 -6.05 -8.85
CA GLU A 43 -4.63 -4.60 -8.83
C GLU A 43 -5.03 -4.04 -7.47
N PHE A 44 -4.05 -3.53 -6.73
CA PHE A 44 -4.30 -2.83 -5.47
C PHE A 44 -4.67 -1.39 -5.76
N LEU A 45 -5.89 -1.00 -5.42
CA LEU A 45 -6.38 0.36 -5.62
C LEU A 45 -6.07 1.24 -4.42
N PHE A 46 -5.65 2.46 -4.69
CA PHE A 46 -5.44 3.47 -3.67
C PHE A 46 -5.91 4.84 -4.16
N THR A 47 -6.26 5.69 -3.21
CA THR A 47 -6.73 7.05 -3.48
C THR A 47 -5.81 8.05 -2.80
N ASN A 48 -5.47 9.13 -3.52
CA ASN A 48 -4.80 10.27 -2.91
C ASN A 48 -5.78 11.04 -2.04
N SER A 49 -5.73 10.81 -0.74
CA SER A 49 -6.59 11.47 0.26
C SER A 49 -5.96 12.73 0.84
N GLY A 50 -4.76 13.08 0.41
CA GLY A 50 -4.06 14.28 0.83
C GLY A 50 -4.45 15.51 0.03
N THR A 51 -3.78 16.62 0.29
CA THR A 51 -4.03 17.91 -0.37
C THR A 51 -3.04 18.21 -1.51
N LYS A 52 -1.97 17.44 -1.60
CA LYS A 52 -0.89 17.59 -2.61
C LYS A 52 -0.87 16.40 -3.56
N PRO A 53 -0.32 16.56 -4.77
CA PRO A 53 -0.10 15.42 -5.66
C PRO A 53 0.74 14.34 -4.97
N LEU A 54 0.39 13.08 -5.22
CA LEU A 54 1.03 11.91 -4.65
C LEU A 54 1.93 11.27 -5.71
N VAL A 55 3.16 10.93 -5.35
CA VAL A 55 4.11 10.28 -6.26
C VAL A 55 4.58 8.97 -5.63
N ILE A 56 4.49 7.88 -6.40
CA ILE A 56 5.09 6.60 -6.00
C ILE A 56 6.60 6.69 -6.25
N GLU A 57 7.37 6.65 -5.19
CA GLU A 57 8.83 6.69 -5.28
C GLU A 57 9.39 5.32 -5.66
N THR A 58 8.97 4.27 -4.97
CA THR A 58 9.36 2.89 -5.24
C THR A 58 8.24 1.93 -4.88
N ALA A 59 8.21 0.79 -5.59
CA ALA A 59 7.44 -0.39 -5.20
C ALA A 59 8.36 -1.59 -5.41
N THR A 60 8.80 -2.19 -4.31
CA THR A 60 9.83 -3.23 -4.31
C THR A 60 9.25 -4.55 -3.82
N ALA A 61 9.33 -5.57 -4.67
CA ALA A 61 8.98 -6.93 -4.29
C ALA A 61 10.12 -7.59 -3.51
N GLU A 62 9.79 -8.50 -2.58
CA GLU A 62 10.78 -9.24 -1.81
C GLU A 62 11.52 -10.31 -2.63
N CYS A 63 11.00 -10.68 -3.80
CA CYS A 63 11.63 -11.66 -4.69
C CYS A 63 11.40 -11.31 -6.16
N GLY A 64 12.22 -11.89 -7.06
CA GLY A 64 12.03 -11.78 -8.50
C GLY A 64 10.81 -12.51 -9.04
N CYS A 65 10.11 -13.27 -8.18
CA CYS A 65 8.88 -13.99 -8.52
C CYS A 65 7.63 -13.11 -8.55
N THR A 66 7.74 -11.90 -8.05
CA THR A 66 6.64 -10.95 -7.90
C THR A 66 7.03 -9.62 -8.56
N THR A 67 6.18 -9.12 -9.45
CA THR A 67 6.47 -7.91 -10.22
C THR A 67 5.38 -6.85 -9.97
N PRO A 68 5.71 -5.73 -9.33
CA PRO A 68 4.81 -4.59 -9.24
C PRO A 68 4.94 -3.68 -10.46
N VAL A 69 3.81 -3.21 -10.97
CA VAL A 69 3.74 -2.20 -12.05
C VAL A 69 2.86 -1.04 -11.57
N TYR A 70 3.35 0.17 -11.70
CA TYR A 70 2.70 1.36 -11.20
C TYR A 70 3.06 2.58 -12.04
N THR A 71 2.23 3.64 -11.93
CA THR A 71 2.49 4.91 -12.60
C THR A 71 3.62 5.67 -11.92
N LYS A 72 4.46 6.35 -12.71
CA LYS A 72 5.49 7.28 -12.24
C LYS A 72 5.01 8.73 -12.26
N PHE A 73 3.82 8.98 -12.80
CA PHE A 73 3.25 10.31 -12.86
C PHE A 73 2.63 10.71 -11.52
N PRO A 74 2.67 12.01 -11.19
CA PRO A 74 1.97 12.51 -10.00
C PRO A 74 0.48 12.20 -10.06
N ILE A 75 -0.07 11.77 -8.92
CA ILE A 75 -1.48 11.42 -8.79
C ILE A 75 -2.17 12.61 -8.12
N PRO A 76 -3.09 13.31 -8.82
CA PRO A 76 -3.77 14.46 -8.25
C PRO A 76 -4.61 14.13 -7.04
N LYS A 77 -4.86 15.13 -6.21
CA LYS A 77 -5.76 15.04 -5.06
C LYS A 77 -7.10 14.40 -5.46
N GLY A 78 -7.56 13.43 -4.67
CA GLY A 78 -8.84 12.76 -4.85
C GLY A 78 -8.87 11.71 -5.94
N LYS A 79 -7.78 11.53 -6.69
CA LYS A 79 -7.71 10.51 -7.74
C LYS A 79 -7.34 9.15 -7.18
N THR A 80 -7.90 8.12 -7.83
CA THR A 80 -7.62 6.71 -7.54
C THR A 80 -6.68 6.16 -8.60
N GLU A 81 -5.67 5.45 -8.16
CA GLU A 81 -4.70 4.75 -8.99
C GLU A 81 -4.51 3.32 -8.51
N LYS A 82 -3.73 2.55 -9.25
CA LYS A 82 -3.51 1.13 -8.97
C LYS A 82 -2.04 0.78 -8.96
N ILE A 83 -1.72 -0.23 -8.16
CA ILE A 83 -0.46 -0.95 -8.25
C ILE A 83 -0.79 -2.38 -8.66
N LYS A 84 -0.36 -2.76 -9.83
CA LYS A 84 -0.60 -4.08 -10.40
C LYS A 84 0.51 -5.01 -9.97
N VAL A 85 0.17 -6.06 -9.23
CA VAL A 85 1.13 -7.03 -8.70
C VAL A 85 0.90 -8.37 -9.39
N THR A 86 1.94 -8.90 -10.01
CA THR A 86 1.91 -10.19 -10.70
C THR A 86 2.85 -11.18 -10.03
N TYR A 87 2.32 -12.35 -9.69
CA TYR A 87 3.09 -13.48 -9.20
C TYR A 87 3.30 -14.49 -10.33
N ASN A 88 4.54 -14.94 -10.57
CA ASN A 88 4.86 -15.78 -11.71
C ASN A 88 4.38 -17.24 -11.59
N ALA A 89 4.04 -17.69 -10.40
CA ALA A 89 3.52 -19.05 -10.12
C ALA A 89 4.46 -20.17 -10.56
N ALA A 90 5.77 -19.93 -10.55
CA ALA A 90 6.74 -20.92 -11.05
C ALA A 90 6.88 -22.13 -10.13
N ASN A 91 6.74 -21.95 -8.83
CA ASN A 91 6.94 -22.99 -7.83
C ASN A 91 5.61 -23.47 -7.25
N LYS A 92 5.40 -24.78 -7.21
CA LYS A 92 4.24 -25.38 -6.54
C LYS A 92 4.28 -25.16 -5.04
N GLY A 93 3.12 -25.05 -4.42
CA GLY A 93 2.92 -24.92 -2.99
C GLY A 93 2.37 -23.58 -2.58
N SER A 94 2.15 -23.43 -1.29
CA SER A 94 1.67 -22.19 -0.71
C SER A 94 2.72 -21.09 -0.79
N PHE A 95 2.28 -19.88 -1.10
CA PHE A 95 3.15 -18.71 -1.15
C PHE A 95 2.52 -17.54 -0.41
N LYS A 96 3.38 -16.67 0.09
CA LYS A 96 3.03 -15.37 0.66
C LYS A 96 4.15 -14.41 0.35
N LYS A 97 3.86 -13.38 -0.45
CA LYS A 97 4.86 -12.43 -0.93
C LYS A 97 4.43 -11.00 -0.61
N SER A 98 5.38 -10.15 -0.32
CA SER A 98 5.13 -8.75 -0.04
C SER A 98 5.74 -7.83 -1.08
N VAL A 99 5.10 -6.68 -1.25
CA VAL A 99 5.58 -5.55 -2.03
C VAL A 99 5.57 -4.33 -1.12
N THR A 100 6.72 -3.70 -0.96
CA THR A 100 6.86 -2.48 -0.16
C THR A 100 6.70 -1.28 -1.07
N VAL A 101 5.67 -0.47 -0.83
CA VAL A 101 5.37 0.73 -1.61
C VAL A 101 5.74 1.95 -0.81
N LYS A 102 6.65 2.76 -1.35
CA LYS A 102 7.06 4.03 -0.75
C LYS A 102 6.58 5.19 -1.62
N PHE A 103 5.87 6.11 -0.99
CA PHE A 103 5.45 7.36 -1.62
C PHE A 103 6.36 8.50 -1.19
N ALA A 104 6.64 9.40 -2.12
CA ALA A 104 7.40 10.62 -1.81
C ALA A 104 6.66 11.45 -0.76
N ASN A 105 7.39 11.96 0.23
CA ASN A 105 6.86 12.77 1.34
C ASN A 105 5.84 12.07 2.25
N VAL A 106 5.80 10.74 2.21
CA VAL A 106 5.03 9.91 3.13
C VAL A 106 6.02 9.08 3.96
N ALA A 107 6.01 9.27 5.28
CA ALA A 107 7.03 8.70 6.16
C ALA A 107 6.96 7.16 6.21
N GLU A 108 5.75 6.60 6.28
CA GLU A 108 5.55 5.16 6.43
C GLU A 108 5.28 4.49 5.09
N PRO A 109 6.05 3.45 4.71
CA PRO A 109 5.74 2.67 3.53
C PRO A 109 4.49 1.83 3.75
N THR A 110 3.81 1.49 2.65
CA THR A 110 2.69 0.54 2.67
C THR A 110 3.19 -0.82 2.22
N ILE A 111 2.88 -1.85 2.98
CA ILE A 111 3.21 -3.24 2.65
C ILE A 111 1.97 -3.89 2.02
N LEU A 112 2.07 -4.28 0.76
CA LEU A 112 1.05 -5.06 0.06
C LEU A 112 1.42 -6.53 0.15
N VAL A 113 0.44 -7.39 0.39
CA VAL A 113 0.67 -8.83 0.54
C VAL A 113 -0.21 -9.59 -0.44
N ILE A 114 0.39 -10.53 -1.15
CA ILE A 114 -0.32 -11.53 -1.95
C ILE A 114 -0.01 -12.91 -1.39
N ASP A 115 -1.00 -13.78 -1.40
CA ASP A 115 -0.81 -15.18 -1.00
C ASP A 115 -1.72 -16.08 -1.81
N GLY A 116 -1.48 -17.36 -1.72
CA GLY A 116 -2.25 -18.37 -2.44
C GLY A 116 -1.56 -19.72 -2.41
N ASP A 117 -2.04 -20.62 -3.25
CA ASP A 117 -1.51 -21.97 -3.37
C ASP A 117 -1.38 -22.35 -4.84
N VAL A 118 -0.14 -22.63 -5.27
CA VAL A 118 0.15 -23.03 -6.64
C VAL A 118 0.00 -24.54 -6.76
N ILE A 119 -0.92 -24.97 -7.60
CA ILE A 119 -1.17 -26.38 -7.89
C ILE A 119 -0.64 -26.76 -9.26
N ALA A 120 -0.38 -28.08 -9.44
CA ALA A 120 0.04 -28.61 -10.72
C ALA A 120 -1.05 -28.42 -11.78
N THR A 121 -0.62 -28.31 -13.04
CA THR A 121 -1.53 -28.30 -14.17
C THR A 121 -2.31 -29.61 -14.20
N LYS A 122 -3.62 -29.52 -14.21
CA LYS A 122 -4.45 -30.71 -14.49
C LYS A 122 -4.26 -31.07 -15.97
N LYS A 123 -3.89 -32.32 -16.17
CA LYS A 123 -3.89 -32.88 -17.52
C LYS A 123 -5.33 -33.05 -18.03
#